data_ecde04d7203cffa252af5a6db994b510
#
_entry.id   ecde04d7203cffa252af5a6db994b510
#
_cell.length_a   1.000
_cell.length_b   1.000
_cell.length_c   1.000
_cell.angle_alpha   90.00
_cell.angle_beta   90.00
_cell.angle_gamma   90.00
#
_symmetry.space_group_name_H-M   'P 1'
#
loop_
_entity.id
_entity.type
_entity.pdbx_description
1 polymer ?
#
loop_
_entity_poly.entity_id
_entity_poly.type
_entity_poly.pdbx_seq_one_letter_code
_entity_poly.pdbx_strand_id
1 'polypeptide(L)'
;MKKKKSSHGNIQWEDLVISPQEVLSHIRPGMTIFLGSGVAEPRTLMKCLIDSGLSNTNDLELIQLTSHGDILSLKKRDWQRYRLKTFFSTWVASEAVVAGSVDLIPGRISQIPRIIKSKRIPIDVAFVQITPPNEDGYCSLGVAVDIAREAMEQASVVVGEINPQIPFTFGDTIVSVSDFDLLVKSTEPPTYFKRQPVNKVINQVAANIAQVIEDGDCLSFTTDSLCEALGRHLTHKRHLGIHSSCFTDALMDLVKSGAVTNYRKEVFRGKSVTSYALGTPKLMAWLDRNPLIEFQGVEQVFDPTQIGRNPNFVAVFRARKVDLLGRVAFSVGKGNISAGPGQGADLFTGTEMSSGGRTVFGLPSRNPQGAPNIVVMLRDLRNQFHMRESIDVVVTEYGIANLKWRTIRERAQALIDIAHPDDREKLVEQAKKKSILFSDQIFLSESARLYPMEIATERIFRDGLKVRFRAIKPSDEEAM
;
A
#
# COMPACT_ATOMS: atom_id res chain seq x y z
N MET A 1 -10.85 12.16 -30.12
CA MET A 1 -9.59 12.27 -30.90
C MET A 1 -9.12 13.71 -30.80
N LYS A 2 -8.17 14.02 -29.90
CA LYS A 2 -7.50 15.33 -29.89
C LYS A 2 -6.72 15.44 -31.21
N LYS A 3 -6.95 16.53 -31.96
CA LYS A 3 -6.08 16.88 -33.09
C LYS A 3 -4.67 17.02 -32.55
N LYS A 4 -3.76 16.11 -32.93
CA LYS A 4 -2.33 16.34 -32.76
C LYS A 4 -1.99 17.70 -33.39
N LYS A 5 -1.60 18.67 -32.58
CA LYS A 5 -0.97 19.89 -33.08
C LYS A 5 0.37 19.46 -33.69
N SER A 6 0.35 19.17 -34.99
CA SER A 6 1.57 19.05 -35.78
C SER A 6 2.03 20.46 -36.19
N SER A 7 2.83 21.07 -35.37
CA SER A 7 3.73 22.13 -35.80
C SER A 7 5.02 21.99 -35.02
N HIS A 8 6.05 21.45 -35.66
CA HIS A 8 7.42 21.43 -35.18
C HIS A 8 7.98 22.87 -35.28
N GLY A 9 7.40 23.79 -34.51
CA GLY A 9 8.07 25.03 -34.14
C GLY A 9 8.66 24.80 -32.77
N ASN A 10 9.89 25.17 -32.50
CA ASN A 10 10.52 25.21 -31.19
C ASN A 10 9.67 26.11 -30.27
N ILE A 11 8.59 25.56 -29.67
CA ILE A 11 7.91 26.24 -28.58
C ILE A 11 8.88 26.13 -27.40
N GLN A 12 9.45 27.26 -27.00
CA GLN A 12 10.19 27.30 -25.75
C GLN A 12 9.17 27.07 -24.65
N TRP A 13 9.41 26.08 -23.80
CA TRP A 13 8.45 25.73 -22.75
C TRP A 13 8.19 26.90 -21.79
N GLU A 14 9.12 27.86 -21.73
CA GLU A 14 8.99 29.09 -20.97
C GLU A 14 7.80 29.93 -21.42
N ASP A 15 7.39 29.83 -22.69
CA ASP A 15 6.23 30.56 -23.24
C ASP A 15 4.90 30.02 -22.68
N LEU A 16 4.90 28.79 -22.16
CA LEU A 16 3.74 28.18 -21.50
C LEU A 16 3.62 28.58 -20.02
N VAL A 17 4.66 29.24 -19.46
CA VAL A 17 4.68 29.56 -18.02
C VAL A 17 3.84 30.82 -17.77
N ILE A 18 2.79 30.64 -16.96
CA ILE A 18 1.90 31.69 -16.51
C ILE A 18 1.81 31.74 -14.99
N SER A 19 1.13 32.75 -14.45
CA SER A 19 0.87 32.80 -13.00
C SER A 19 -0.21 31.78 -12.58
N PRO A 20 -0.19 31.30 -11.32
CA PRO A 20 -1.25 30.44 -10.80
C PRO A 20 -2.66 31.10 -10.90
N GLN A 21 -2.74 32.42 -10.77
CA GLN A 21 -3.98 33.18 -10.89
C GLN A 21 -4.54 33.16 -12.33
N GLU A 22 -3.67 33.25 -13.34
CA GLU A 22 -4.08 33.13 -14.74
C GLU A 22 -4.61 31.74 -15.06
N VAL A 23 -4.05 30.67 -14.47
CA VAL A 23 -4.59 29.32 -14.60
C VAL A 23 -6.06 29.27 -14.16
N LEU A 24 -6.41 29.95 -13.06
CA LEU A 24 -7.80 29.97 -12.56
C LEU A 24 -8.80 30.58 -13.54
N SER A 25 -8.37 31.44 -14.48
CA SER A 25 -9.23 32.00 -15.52
C SER A 25 -9.73 30.94 -16.53
N HIS A 26 -9.05 29.80 -16.62
CA HIS A 26 -9.44 28.65 -17.47
C HIS A 26 -10.42 27.71 -16.79
N ILE A 27 -10.67 27.88 -15.48
CA ILE A 27 -11.61 27.07 -14.69
C ILE A 27 -13.01 27.67 -14.80
N ARG A 28 -14.02 26.80 -14.84
CA ARG A 28 -15.44 27.18 -14.87
C ARG A 28 -16.20 26.38 -13.83
N PRO A 29 -17.30 26.92 -13.26
CA PRO A 29 -18.15 26.18 -12.36
C PRO A 29 -18.60 24.83 -12.95
N GLY A 30 -18.69 23.80 -12.12
CA GLY A 30 -19.09 22.45 -12.53
C GLY A 30 -17.98 21.61 -13.14
N MET A 31 -16.74 22.13 -13.30
CA MET A 31 -15.63 21.34 -13.81
C MET A 31 -15.11 20.36 -12.77
N THR A 32 -14.61 19.23 -13.28
CA THR A 32 -13.87 18.23 -12.52
C THR A 32 -12.38 18.41 -12.72
N ILE A 33 -11.67 18.60 -11.63
CA ILE A 33 -10.20 18.81 -11.61
C ILE A 33 -9.53 17.60 -10.98
N PHE A 34 -8.67 16.93 -11.74
CA PHE A 34 -7.76 15.93 -11.19
C PHE A 34 -6.58 16.64 -10.52
N LEU A 35 -6.17 16.13 -9.38
CA LEU A 35 -5.02 16.60 -8.62
C LEU A 35 -4.03 15.46 -8.43
N GLY A 36 -2.76 15.69 -8.73
CA GLY A 36 -1.70 14.74 -8.42
C GLY A 36 -1.78 14.29 -6.96
N SER A 37 -1.60 13.00 -6.72
CA SER A 37 -1.89 12.40 -5.43
C SER A 37 -0.78 12.55 -4.41
N GLY A 38 -1.15 12.62 -3.15
CA GLY A 38 -0.25 12.48 -2.01
C GLY A 38 0.89 13.50 -2.01
N VAL A 39 2.11 13.02 -2.18
CA VAL A 39 3.34 13.83 -2.22
C VAL A 39 3.54 14.57 -3.55
N ALA A 40 2.82 14.17 -4.59
CA ALA A 40 2.84 14.82 -5.90
C ALA A 40 1.71 15.85 -6.07
N GLU A 41 1.07 16.27 -4.98
CA GLU A 41 0.09 17.35 -5.01
C GLU A 41 0.74 18.65 -5.48
N PRO A 42 0.19 19.33 -6.52
CA PRO A 42 0.72 20.61 -7.02
C PRO A 42 0.29 21.73 -6.06
N ARG A 43 1.08 21.94 -5.01
CA ARG A 43 0.72 22.73 -3.82
C ARG A 43 0.52 24.21 -4.11
N THR A 44 1.28 24.79 -5.04
CA THR A 44 1.12 26.19 -5.42
C THR A 44 -0.24 26.42 -6.08
N LEU A 45 -0.60 25.56 -7.04
CA LEU A 45 -1.91 25.60 -7.69
C LEU A 45 -3.04 25.36 -6.70
N MET A 46 -2.87 24.38 -5.80
CA MET A 46 -3.88 24.08 -4.79
C MET A 46 -4.11 25.23 -3.82
N LYS A 47 -3.06 25.85 -3.29
CA LYS A 47 -3.20 27.03 -2.43
C LYS A 47 -3.87 28.18 -3.15
N CYS A 48 -3.44 28.45 -4.39
CA CYS A 48 -4.07 29.49 -5.21
C CYS A 48 -5.56 29.22 -5.42
N LEU A 49 -5.95 27.96 -5.69
CA LEU A 49 -7.34 27.57 -5.86
C LEU A 49 -8.14 27.75 -4.56
N ILE A 50 -7.62 27.28 -3.42
CA ILE A 50 -8.27 27.35 -2.11
C ILE A 50 -8.46 28.82 -1.67
N ASP A 51 -7.41 29.63 -1.86
CA ASP A 51 -7.40 31.03 -1.42
C ASP A 51 -8.14 31.97 -2.40
N SER A 52 -8.46 31.48 -3.60
CA SER A 52 -9.16 32.27 -4.60
C SER A 52 -10.58 32.62 -4.11
N GLY A 53 -10.94 33.90 -4.20
CA GLY A 53 -12.31 34.37 -3.97
C GLY A 53 -13.17 34.42 -5.24
N LEU A 54 -12.69 33.84 -6.34
CA LEU A 54 -13.30 33.98 -7.66
C LEU A 54 -14.59 33.16 -7.80
N SER A 55 -15.61 33.74 -8.40
CA SER A 55 -16.91 33.08 -8.62
C SER A 55 -16.84 31.90 -9.59
N ASN A 56 -15.90 31.94 -10.53
CA ASN A 56 -15.68 30.86 -11.51
C ASN A 56 -15.04 29.59 -10.90
N THR A 57 -14.55 29.66 -9.66
CA THR A 57 -14.00 28.51 -8.91
C THR A 57 -15.00 27.87 -7.95
N ASN A 58 -16.30 28.10 -8.14
CA ASN A 58 -17.35 27.47 -7.35
C ASN A 58 -17.88 26.18 -8.01
N ASP A 59 -18.51 25.32 -7.22
CA ASP A 59 -19.14 24.05 -7.66
C ASP A 59 -18.14 23.13 -8.41
N LEU A 60 -16.91 23.05 -7.92
CA LEU A 60 -15.88 22.20 -8.53
C LEU A 60 -15.87 20.81 -7.89
N GLU A 61 -15.66 19.81 -8.72
CA GLU A 61 -15.27 18.46 -8.26
C GLU A 61 -13.76 18.31 -8.30
N LEU A 62 -13.17 17.95 -7.17
CA LEU A 62 -11.74 17.68 -7.06
C LEU A 62 -11.54 16.17 -6.89
N ILE A 63 -10.65 15.57 -7.67
CA ILE A 63 -10.40 14.12 -7.66
C ILE A 63 -8.94 13.84 -7.39
N GLN A 64 -8.68 12.98 -6.40
CA GLN A 64 -7.36 12.43 -6.11
C GLN A 64 -7.45 10.91 -5.89
N LEU A 65 -6.40 10.17 -6.23
CA LEU A 65 -6.32 8.75 -5.87
C LEU A 65 -6.20 8.59 -4.34
N THR A 66 -5.25 9.29 -3.74
CA THR A 66 -5.02 9.34 -2.29
C THR A 66 -4.76 10.78 -1.85
N SER A 67 -5.41 11.22 -0.78
CA SER A 67 -5.30 12.59 -0.28
C SER A 67 -4.40 12.65 0.96
N HIS A 68 -3.29 13.38 0.86
CA HIS A 68 -2.31 13.58 1.94
C HIS A 68 -1.84 15.01 2.09
N GLY A 69 -2.20 15.90 1.18
CA GLY A 69 -1.67 17.25 1.05
C GLY A 69 -2.57 18.36 1.59
N ASP A 70 -2.37 19.56 1.04
CA ASP A 70 -3.07 20.79 1.43
C ASP A 70 -4.58 20.72 1.16
N ILE A 71 -5.02 19.88 0.21
CA ILE A 71 -6.44 19.64 -0.07
C ILE A 71 -7.25 19.26 1.16
N LEU A 72 -6.65 18.57 2.13
CA LEU A 72 -7.30 18.17 3.38
C LEU A 72 -7.46 19.35 4.37
N SER A 73 -6.83 20.49 4.10
CA SER A 73 -6.99 21.71 4.90
C SER A 73 -8.27 22.49 4.59
N LEU A 74 -9.04 22.07 3.59
CA LEU A 74 -10.33 22.67 3.24
C LEU A 74 -11.24 22.78 4.48
N LYS A 75 -11.73 23.99 4.75
CA LYS A 75 -12.61 24.30 5.88
C LYS A 75 -14.07 24.05 5.49
N LYS A 76 -14.96 23.92 6.47
CA LYS A 76 -16.41 23.75 6.22
C LYS A 76 -17.02 24.79 5.26
N ARG A 77 -16.52 26.04 5.28
CA ARG A 77 -16.95 27.10 4.36
C ARG A 77 -16.64 26.78 2.90
N ASP A 78 -15.61 25.95 2.65
CA ASP A 78 -15.12 25.66 1.31
C ASP A 78 -15.87 24.46 0.70
N TRP A 79 -16.61 23.68 1.50
CA TRP A 79 -17.37 22.51 1.04
C TRP A 79 -18.54 22.87 0.10
N GLN A 80 -19.01 24.10 0.13
CA GLN A 80 -19.98 24.60 -0.83
C GLN A 80 -19.36 24.90 -2.20
N ARG A 81 -18.05 25.11 -2.24
CA ARG A 81 -17.29 25.42 -3.45
C ARG A 81 -16.65 24.20 -4.07
N TYR A 82 -16.19 23.26 -3.23
CA TYR A 82 -15.40 22.11 -3.64
C TYR A 82 -15.96 20.82 -3.05
N ARG A 83 -16.14 19.81 -3.94
CA ARG A 83 -16.43 18.44 -3.54
C ARG A 83 -15.20 17.60 -3.81
N LEU A 84 -14.53 17.13 -2.77
CA LEU A 84 -13.37 16.25 -2.92
C LEU A 84 -13.82 14.79 -3.00
N LYS A 85 -13.42 14.10 -4.06
CA LYS A 85 -13.59 12.65 -4.24
C LYS A 85 -12.25 11.95 -4.17
N THR A 86 -12.17 10.85 -3.44
CA THR A 86 -10.97 10.00 -3.34
C THR A 86 -11.34 8.53 -3.54
N PHE A 87 -10.40 7.74 -4.02
CA PHE A 87 -10.62 6.29 -4.21
C PHE A 87 -10.09 5.46 -3.03
N PHE A 88 -9.25 6.06 -2.21
CA PHE A 88 -8.66 5.37 -1.06
C PHE A 88 -8.65 6.28 0.17
N SER A 89 -9.33 5.83 1.23
CA SER A 89 -9.30 6.53 2.51
C SER A 89 -8.01 6.19 3.24
N THR A 90 -7.07 7.13 3.24
CA THR A 90 -5.88 7.06 4.08
C THR A 90 -6.22 7.36 5.53
N TRP A 91 -5.28 7.11 6.45
CA TRP A 91 -5.45 7.50 7.86
C TRP A 91 -5.62 9.01 8.04
N VAL A 92 -5.07 9.83 7.12
CA VAL A 92 -5.20 11.29 7.12
C VAL A 92 -6.59 11.72 6.66
N ALA A 93 -7.08 11.14 5.56
CA ALA A 93 -8.37 11.49 4.97
C ALA A 93 -9.58 10.91 5.71
N SER A 94 -9.39 9.93 6.59
CA SER A 94 -10.51 9.20 7.22
C SER A 94 -11.42 10.06 8.08
N GLU A 95 -10.88 11.08 8.74
CA GLU A 95 -11.69 12.04 9.54
C GLU A 95 -12.54 12.93 8.62
N ALA A 96 -11.99 13.36 7.49
CA ALA A 96 -12.69 14.17 6.49
C ALA A 96 -13.81 13.37 5.80
N VAL A 97 -13.57 12.08 5.50
CA VAL A 97 -14.60 11.17 4.96
C VAL A 97 -15.73 10.98 5.97
N VAL A 98 -15.42 10.79 7.26
CA VAL A 98 -16.44 10.65 8.33
C VAL A 98 -17.23 11.94 8.53
N ALA A 99 -16.56 13.09 8.41
CA ALA A 99 -17.19 14.40 8.52
C ALA A 99 -18.05 14.78 7.29
N GLY A 100 -18.01 13.97 6.22
CA GLY A 100 -18.75 14.24 4.98
C GLY A 100 -18.14 15.34 4.11
N SER A 101 -16.87 15.69 4.35
CA SER A 101 -16.13 16.68 3.53
C SER A 101 -15.36 16.05 2.38
N VAL A 102 -15.22 14.74 2.39
CA VAL A 102 -14.58 13.95 1.35
C VAL A 102 -15.45 12.75 1.01
N ASP A 103 -15.78 12.59 -0.26
CA ASP A 103 -16.52 11.43 -0.78
C ASP A 103 -15.55 10.31 -1.17
N LEU A 104 -15.82 9.11 -0.68
CA LEU A 104 -15.05 7.91 -1.02
C LEU A 104 -15.74 7.13 -2.14
N ILE A 105 -15.03 6.91 -3.23
CA ILE A 105 -15.44 6.01 -4.31
C ILE A 105 -14.82 4.62 -4.04
N PRO A 106 -15.59 3.62 -3.59
CA PRO A 106 -15.04 2.30 -3.34
C PRO A 106 -14.73 1.59 -4.67
N GLY A 107 -13.53 1.02 -4.78
CA GLY A 107 -13.12 0.30 -5.99
C GLY A 107 -11.79 -0.41 -5.82
N ARG A 108 -11.46 -1.30 -6.76
CA ARG A 108 -10.11 -1.84 -6.90
C ARG A 108 -9.22 -0.81 -7.57
N ILE A 109 -8.04 -0.61 -7.03
CA ILE A 109 -7.11 0.42 -7.53
C ILE A 109 -6.70 0.13 -8.97
N SER A 110 -6.44 -1.13 -9.32
CA SER A 110 -6.09 -1.56 -10.67
C SER A 110 -7.14 -1.21 -11.75
N GLN A 111 -8.39 -1.01 -11.35
CA GLN A 111 -9.50 -0.72 -12.28
C GLN A 111 -9.74 0.78 -12.50
N ILE A 112 -9.19 1.65 -11.67
CA ILE A 112 -9.45 3.10 -11.72
C ILE A 112 -9.04 3.70 -13.07
N PRO A 113 -7.86 3.41 -13.65
CA PRO A 113 -7.48 3.91 -14.97
C PRO A 113 -8.51 3.58 -16.05
N ARG A 114 -9.07 2.37 -16.03
CA ARG A 114 -10.10 1.96 -16.98
C ARG A 114 -11.40 2.76 -16.80
N ILE A 115 -11.76 3.10 -15.56
CA ILE A 115 -12.96 3.91 -15.28
C ILE A 115 -12.77 5.34 -15.80
N ILE A 116 -11.57 5.92 -15.62
CA ILE A 116 -11.20 7.23 -16.15
C ILE A 116 -11.21 7.19 -17.69
N LYS A 117 -10.52 6.25 -18.32
CA LYS A 117 -10.50 6.09 -19.80
C LYS A 117 -11.89 5.93 -20.40
N SER A 118 -12.83 5.31 -19.69
CA SER A 118 -14.22 5.16 -20.14
C SER A 118 -15.05 6.44 -19.96
N LYS A 119 -14.51 7.51 -19.41
CA LYS A 119 -15.18 8.78 -19.08
C LYS A 119 -16.36 8.65 -18.13
N ARG A 120 -16.46 7.56 -17.38
CA ARG A 120 -17.46 7.44 -16.29
C ARG A 120 -17.19 8.42 -15.16
N ILE A 121 -15.93 8.77 -14.98
CA ILE A 121 -15.49 9.87 -14.15
C ILE A 121 -14.86 10.86 -15.12
N PRO A 122 -15.53 11.98 -15.44
CA PRO A 122 -14.99 13.00 -16.33
C PRO A 122 -13.86 13.75 -15.62
N ILE A 123 -12.85 14.16 -16.38
CA ILE A 123 -11.78 15.05 -15.93
C ILE A 123 -11.65 16.15 -16.97
N ASP A 124 -11.97 17.37 -16.56
CA ASP A 124 -11.89 18.55 -17.42
C ASP A 124 -10.51 19.19 -17.40
N VAL A 125 -9.91 19.23 -16.21
CA VAL A 125 -8.60 19.83 -15.94
C VAL A 125 -7.73 18.85 -15.15
N ALA A 126 -6.46 18.73 -15.52
CA ALA A 126 -5.49 17.95 -14.75
C ALA A 126 -4.38 18.87 -14.21
N PHE A 127 -4.24 18.91 -12.89
CA PHE A 127 -3.13 19.58 -12.19
C PHE A 127 -2.13 18.54 -11.74
N VAL A 128 -0.93 18.59 -12.27
CA VAL A 128 0.14 17.63 -11.93
C VAL A 128 1.44 18.37 -11.60
N GLN A 129 2.20 17.81 -10.66
CA GLN A 129 3.54 18.31 -10.34
C GLN A 129 4.57 17.64 -11.25
N ILE A 130 5.53 18.41 -11.75
CA ILE A 130 6.58 17.94 -12.66
C ILE A 130 7.95 18.51 -12.28
N THR A 131 9.01 17.81 -12.68
CA THR A 131 10.37 18.39 -12.67
C THR A 131 10.51 19.47 -13.73
N PRO A 132 11.51 20.36 -13.63
CA PRO A 132 11.90 21.19 -14.77
C PRO A 132 12.16 20.33 -16.03
N PRO A 133 11.79 20.81 -17.23
CA PRO A 133 12.13 20.13 -18.48
C PRO A 133 13.65 19.97 -18.63
N ASN A 134 14.09 18.83 -19.15
CA ASN A 134 15.47 18.64 -19.56
C ASN A 134 15.73 19.27 -20.95
N GLU A 135 16.97 19.15 -21.47
CA GLU A 135 17.38 19.71 -22.76
C GLU A 135 16.56 19.15 -23.93
N ASP A 136 16.03 17.95 -23.81
CA ASP A 136 15.18 17.29 -24.81
C ASP A 136 13.68 17.62 -24.66
N GLY A 137 13.30 18.45 -23.70
CA GLY A 137 11.92 18.84 -23.43
C GLY A 137 11.11 17.79 -22.67
N TYR A 138 11.76 16.86 -21.94
CA TYR A 138 11.09 15.88 -21.10
C TYR A 138 11.13 16.27 -19.63
N CYS A 139 10.02 16.05 -18.96
CA CYS A 139 9.84 16.21 -17.51
C CYS A 139 9.61 14.84 -16.86
N SER A 140 9.74 14.78 -15.55
CA SER A 140 9.27 13.65 -14.76
C SER A 140 8.09 14.07 -13.87
N LEU A 141 7.06 13.22 -13.73
CA LEU A 141 6.00 13.38 -12.73
C LEU A 141 6.54 13.20 -11.28
N GLY A 142 7.83 12.97 -11.13
CA GLY A 142 8.50 12.85 -9.84
C GLY A 142 8.11 11.59 -9.11
N VAL A 143 7.49 11.73 -7.94
CA VAL A 143 7.31 10.65 -6.98
C VAL A 143 5.95 9.95 -7.04
N ALA A 144 5.11 10.25 -8.02
CA ALA A 144 3.84 9.54 -8.22
C ALA A 144 3.41 9.56 -9.68
N VAL A 145 3.18 8.38 -10.23
CA VAL A 145 2.48 8.19 -11.51
C VAL A 145 0.99 8.03 -11.25
N ASP A 146 0.69 7.12 -10.33
CA ASP A 146 -0.67 6.70 -9.94
C ASP A 146 -1.65 6.60 -11.13
N ILE A 147 -2.56 7.55 -11.30
CA ILE A 147 -3.51 7.71 -12.40
C ILE A 147 -3.31 9.02 -13.16
N ALA A 148 -2.16 9.69 -12.97
CA ALA A 148 -1.92 11.02 -13.52
C ALA A 148 -1.91 11.03 -15.06
N ARG A 149 -1.34 9.99 -15.69
CA ARG A 149 -1.33 9.87 -17.16
C ARG A 149 -2.73 9.80 -17.75
N GLU A 150 -3.59 8.95 -17.20
CA GLU A 150 -4.97 8.82 -17.67
C GLU A 150 -5.76 10.13 -17.47
N ALA A 151 -5.49 10.81 -16.37
CA ALA A 151 -6.09 12.11 -16.10
C ALA A 151 -5.62 13.16 -17.12
N MET A 152 -4.33 13.22 -17.42
CA MET A 152 -3.77 14.11 -18.43
C MET A 152 -4.30 13.81 -19.84
N GLU A 153 -4.40 12.51 -20.20
CA GLU A 153 -4.96 12.09 -21.51
C GLU A 153 -6.42 12.46 -21.67
N GLN A 154 -7.21 12.44 -20.60
CA GLN A 154 -8.63 12.74 -20.63
C GLN A 154 -8.90 14.25 -20.58
N ALA A 155 -8.15 14.98 -19.76
CA ALA A 155 -8.36 16.39 -19.50
C ALA A 155 -8.33 17.25 -20.77
N SER A 156 -9.18 18.29 -20.79
CA SER A 156 -9.19 19.29 -21.86
C SER A 156 -8.07 20.31 -21.69
N VAL A 157 -7.68 20.56 -20.43
CA VAL A 157 -6.58 21.45 -20.04
C VAL A 157 -5.65 20.71 -19.10
N VAL A 158 -4.38 20.62 -19.44
CA VAL A 158 -3.33 20.01 -18.62
C VAL A 158 -2.39 21.10 -18.12
N VAL A 159 -2.27 21.21 -16.80
CA VAL A 159 -1.42 22.21 -16.14
C VAL A 159 -0.31 21.50 -15.37
N GLY A 160 0.95 21.82 -15.71
CA GLY A 160 2.13 21.31 -15.00
C GLY A 160 2.65 22.34 -13.99
N GLU A 161 2.76 21.94 -12.72
CA GLU A 161 3.49 22.74 -11.72
C GLU A 161 4.94 22.29 -11.66
N ILE A 162 5.84 23.12 -12.18
CA ILE A 162 7.28 22.87 -12.23
C ILE A 162 7.89 23.05 -10.85
N ASN A 163 8.35 21.96 -10.24
CA ASN A 163 9.00 21.97 -8.94
C ASN A 163 10.42 21.38 -9.02
N PRO A 164 11.49 22.19 -8.88
CA PRO A 164 12.86 21.72 -8.96
C PRO A 164 13.31 20.91 -7.73
N GLN A 165 12.46 20.79 -6.69
CA GLN A 165 12.78 20.04 -5.47
C GLN A 165 12.30 18.59 -5.51
N ILE A 166 11.56 18.18 -6.56
CA ILE A 166 11.18 16.78 -6.73
C ILE A 166 12.20 16.02 -7.58
N PRO A 167 12.39 14.72 -7.35
CA PRO A 167 13.35 13.92 -8.11
C PRO A 167 12.88 13.66 -9.54
N PHE A 168 13.81 13.62 -10.47
CA PHE A 168 13.58 13.06 -11.80
C PHE A 168 13.64 11.52 -11.69
N THR A 169 12.50 10.86 -11.79
CA THR A 169 12.39 9.41 -11.69
C THR A 169 12.11 8.77 -13.05
N PHE A 170 12.23 7.43 -13.12
CA PHE A 170 12.10 6.67 -14.36
C PHE A 170 10.84 5.80 -14.37
N GLY A 171 10.46 5.35 -15.56
CA GLY A 171 9.27 4.59 -15.84
C GLY A 171 8.18 5.47 -16.48
N ASP A 172 6.94 5.26 -16.11
CA ASP A 172 5.81 6.05 -16.64
C ASP A 172 5.75 7.50 -16.14
N THR A 173 6.73 7.93 -15.36
CA THR A 173 6.88 9.32 -14.95
C THR A 173 7.28 10.25 -16.07
N ILE A 174 7.92 9.75 -17.14
CA ILE A 174 8.47 10.58 -18.21
C ILE A 174 7.34 11.10 -19.09
N VAL A 175 7.21 12.43 -19.17
CA VAL A 175 6.21 13.15 -19.96
C VAL A 175 6.90 14.23 -20.78
N SER A 176 6.36 14.54 -21.97
CA SER A 176 6.86 15.64 -22.79
C SER A 176 6.27 16.96 -22.32
N VAL A 177 7.05 18.02 -22.40
CA VAL A 177 6.54 19.37 -22.15
C VAL A 177 5.39 19.74 -23.09
N SER A 178 5.32 19.13 -24.28
CA SER A 178 4.24 19.31 -25.23
C SER A 178 2.91 18.67 -24.79
N ASP A 179 2.90 17.85 -23.74
CA ASP A 179 1.70 17.28 -23.17
C ASP A 179 0.94 18.29 -22.27
N PHE A 180 1.54 19.44 -22.00
CA PHE A 180 0.97 20.50 -21.17
C PHE A 180 0.40 21.64 -22.02
N ASP A 181 -0.74 22.17 -21.61
CA ASP A 181 -1.32 23.38 -22.18
C ASP A 181 -0.77 24.64 -21.45
N LEU A 182 -0.52 24.52 -20.15
CA LEU A 182 -0.04 25.60 -19.28
C LEU A 182 0.99 25.06 -18.28
N LEU A 183 1.93 25.93 -17.91
CA LEU A 183 2.94 25.63 -16.88
C LEU A 183 2.92 26.72 -15.80
N VAL A 184 3.22 26.31 -14.56
CA VAL A 184 3.34 27.21 -13.41
C VAL A 184 4.64 26.89 -12.67
N LYS A 185 5.38 27.89 -12.22
CA LYS A 185 6.53 27.67 -11.34
C LYS A 185 6.06 27.46 -9.91
N SER A 186 6.49 26.38 -9.28
CA SER A 186 6.17 26.09 -7.87
C SER A 186 6.84 27.10 -6.94
N THR A 187 6.08 27.61 -5.98
CA THR A 187 6.58 28.42 -4.86
C THR A 187 6.56 27.66 -3.54
N GLU A 188 5.96 26.47 -3.56
CA GLU A 188 5.78 25.63 -2.37
C GLU A 188 6.72 24.42 -2.40
N PRO A 189 7.32 24.04 -1.27
CA PRO A 189 8.10 22.81 -1.21
C PRO A 189 7.19 21.59 -1.38
N PRO A 190 7.71 20.43 -1.86
CA PRO A 190 6.96 19.21 -1.90
C PRO A 190 6.61 18.72 -0.49
N THR A 191 5.59 17.88 -0.39
CA THR A 191 5.21 17.27 0.89
C THR A 191 6.19 16.16 1.26
N TYR A 192 6.76 16.21 2.47
CA TYR A 192 7.64 15.17 3.00
C TYR A 192 6.99 14.41 4.15
N PHE A 193 7.33 13.15 4.28
CA PHE A 193 6.88 12.30 5.39
C PHE A 193 8.06 11.89 6.26
N LYS A 194 7.86 11.96 7.56
CA LYS A 194 8.86 11.49 8.53
C LYS A 194 8.80 9.97 8.65
N ARG A 195 9.95 9.36 8.92
CA ARG A 195 10.01 7.93 9.28
C ARG A 195 9.13 7.65 10.50
N GLN A 196 8.47 6.52 10.49
CA GLN A 196 7.56 6.15 11.58
C GLN A 196 8.34 5.63 12.79
N PRO A 197 8.00 6.09 14.01
CA PRO A 197 8.66 5.60 15.22
C PRO A 197 8.32 4.13 15.46
N VAL A 198 9.34 3.37 15.84
CA VAL A 198 9.24 1.93 16.12
C VAL A 198 9.38 1.68 17.62
N ASN A 199 8.38 1.10 18.27
CA ASN A 199 8.45 0.67 19.65
C ASN A 199 8.91 -0.80 19.76
N LYS A 200 9.19 -1.26 21.00
CA LYS A 200 9.70 -2.62 21.25
C LYS A 200 8.78 -3.72 20.76
N VAL A 201 7.46 -3.57 20.94
CA VAL A 201 6.47 -4.58 20.52
C VAL A 201 6.43 -4.70 19.00
N ILE A 202 6.31 -3.58 18.29
CA ILE A 202 6.35 -3.56 16.82
C ILE A 202 7.67 -4.11 16.29
N ASN A 203 8.79 -3.79 16.92
CA ASN A 203 10.09 -4.35 16.53
C ASN A 203 10.12 -5.87 16.66
N GLN A 204 9.53 -6.45 17.74
CA GLN A 204 9.47 -7.89 17.93
C GLN A 204 8.52 -8.55 16.91
N VAL A 205 7.36 -7.94 16.61
CA VAL A 205 6.47 -8.39 15.53
C VAL A 205 7.21 -8.44 14.19
N ALA A 206 7.97 -7.39 13.87
CA ALA A 206 8.77 -7.33 12.65
C ALA A 206 9.87 -8.39 12.61
N ALA A 207 10.55 -8.65 13.74
CA ALA A 207 11.55 -9.71 13.85
C ALA A 207 10.93 -11.09 13.60
N ASN A 208 9.72 -11.35 14.09
CA ASN A 208 9.00 -12.59 13.83
C ASN A 208 8.55 -12.69 12.36
N ILE A 209 8.08 -11.60 11.74
CA ILE A 209 7.75 -11.58 10.29
C ILE A 209 9.00 -11.88 9.44
N ALA A 210 10.16 -11.36 9.82
CA ALA A 210 11.41 -11.61 9.08
C ALA A 210 11.79 -13.10 9.03
N GLN A 211 11.30 -13.93 9.96
CA GLN A 211 11.47 -15.39 9.91
C GLN A 211 10.60 -16.07 8.84
N VAL A 212 9.50 -15.43 8.45
CA VAL A 212 8.59 -15.94 7.39
C VAL A 212 9.11 -15.56 5.99
N ILE A 213 9.91 -14.51 5.90
CA ILE A 213 10.47 -14.02 4.64
C ILE A 213 11.76 -14.78 4.32
N GLU A 214 11.85 -15.28 3.09
CA GLU A 214 12.99 -16.10 2.61
C GLU A 214 13.84 -15.32 1.59
N ASP A 215 15.03 -15.85 1.32
CA ASP A 215 15.89 -15.32 0.26
C ASP A 215 15.22 -15.45 -1.10
N GLY A 216 15.15 -14.35 -1.84
CA GLY A 216 14.55 -14.31 -3.17
C GLY A 216 13.08 -14.00 -3.20
N ASP A 217 12.42 -13.78 -2.06
CA ASP A 217 11.04 -13.33 -1.99
C ASP A 217 10.84 -11.97 -2.67
N CYS A 218 9.69 -11.79 -3.30
CA CYS A 218 9.26 -10.50 -3.86
C CYS A 218 8.29 -9.83 -2.89
N LEU A 219 8.66 -8.65 -2.40
CA LEU A 219 7.99 -7.99 -1.27
C LEU A 219 7.09 -6.85 -1.71
N SER A 220 5.93 -6.76 -1.06
CA SER A 220 5.07 -5.57 -1.06
C SER A 220 4.86 -5.09 0.37
N PHE A 221 5.21 -3.83 0.63
CA PHE A 221 5.10 -3.18 1.92
C PHE A 221 4.08 -2.05 1.88
N THR A 222 3.53 -1.73 3.06
CA THR A 222 2.77 -0.51 3.31
C THR A 222 3.63 0.53 4.03
N THR A 223 3.08 1.73 4.26
CA THR A 223 3.81 2.80 4.96
C THR A 223 3.37 2.88 6.41
N ASP A 224 4.05 2.16 7.30
CA ASP A 224 3.79 2.19 8.74
C ASP A 224 5.02 1.79 9.57
N SER A 225 4.90 1.85 10.89
CA SER A 225 5.97 1.50 11.81
C SER A 225 6.39 0.03 11.76
N LEU A 226 5.50 -0.88 11.32
CA LEU A 226 5.83 -2.29 11.16
C LEU A 226 6.76 -2.49 9.97
N CYS A 227 6.46 -1.89 8.82
CA CYS A 227 7.30 -1.95 7.64
C CYS A 227 8.62 -1.22 7.83
N GLU A 228 8.63 -0.12 8.60
CA GLU A 228 9.85 0.56 9.01
C GLU A 228 10.78 -0.35 9.86
N ALA A 229 10.22 -1.12 10.80
CA ALA A 229 10.97 -2.07 11.59
C ALA A 229 11.41 -3.28 10.74
N LEU A 230 10.53 -3.80 9.89
CA LEU A 230 10.79 -4.98 9.07
C LEU A 230 11.96 -4.76 8.11
N GLY A 231 12.05 -3.59 7.47
CA GLY A 231 13.19 -3.26 6.60
C GLY A 231 14.54 -3.44 7.30
N ARG A 232 14.64 -3.14 8.60
CA ARG A 232 15.87 -3.31 9.39
C ARG A 232 16.20 -4.79 9.63
N HIS A 233 15.17 -5.63 9.84
CA HIS A 233 15.34 -7.05 10.09
C HIS A 233 15.64 -7.87 8.82
N LEU A 234 15.46 -7.31 7.63
CA LEU A 234 15.66 -8.00 6.35
C LEU A 234 17.01 -7.71 5.70
N THR A 235 17.87 -6.88 6.27
CA THR A 235 19.15 -6.46 5.68
C THR A 235 20.13 -7.60 5.45
N HIS A 236 19.97 -8.73 6.16
CA HIS A 236 20.79 -9.95 6.00
C HIS A 236 20.27 -10.92 4.93
N LYS A 237 19.05 -10.69 4.43
CA LYS A 237 18.46 -11.50 3.35
C LYS A 237 19.13 -11.23 2.01
N ARG A 238 18.95 -12.13 1.06
CA ARG A 238 19.59 -12.07 -0.25
C ARG A 238 18.58 -12.19 -1.38
N HIS A 239 18.87 -11.49 -2.46
CA HIS A 239 18.10 -11.57 -3.71
C HIS A 239 16.62 -11.23 -3.59
N LEU A 240 16.25 -10.42 -2.58
CA LEU A 240 14.88 -9.93 -2.46
C LEU A 240 14.49 -9.13 -3.70
N GLY A 241 13.20 -9.17 -4.02
CA GLY A 241 12.56 -8.31 -5.00
C GLY A 241 11.64 -7.29 -4.31
N ILE A 242 11.40 -6.15 -4.95
CA ILE A 242 10.38 -5.18 -4.54
C ILE A 242 9.39 -4.98 -5.68
N HIS A 243 8.11 -5.20 -5.38
CA HIS A 243 6.97 -4.84 -6.20
C HIS A 243 5.90 -4.31 -5.22
N SER A 244 5.96 -3.03 -4.93
CA SER A 244 5.20 -2.40 -3.84
C SER A 244 4.45 -1.17 -4.33
N SER A 245 3.26 -0.97 -3.81
CA SER A 245 2.45 0.21 -4.10
C SER A 245 3.16 1.52 -3.79
N CYS A 246 3.89 1.53 -2.68
CA CYS A 246 4.59 2.69 -2.15
C CYS A 246 6.05 2.36 -1.89
N PHE A 247 6.95 3.24 -2.30
CA PHE A 247 8.37 3.17 -1.98
C PHE A 247 8.69 4.09 -0.81
N THR A 248 9.41 3.58 0.20
CA THR A 248 9.66 4.29 1.46
C THR A 248 11.14 4.32 1.83
N ASP A 249 11.51 5.11 2.84
CA ASP A 249 12.86 5.11 3.40
C ASP A 249 13.32 3.72 3.86
N ALA A 250 12.40 2.88 4.38
CA ALA A 250 12.72 1.52 4.79
C ALA A 250 13.13 0.64 3.59
N LEU A 251 12.44 0.78 2.46
CA LEU A 251 12.79 0.08 1.23
C LEU A 251 14.07 0.63 0.60
N MET A 252 14.32 1.95 0.68
CA MET A 252 15.60 2.54 0.28
C MET A 252 16.76 1.94 1.07
N ASP A 253 16.64 1.85 2.40
CA ASP A 253 17.69 1.29 3.25
C ASP A 253 17.93 -0.20 2.90
N LEU A 254 16.88 -0.94 2.60
CA LEU A 254 16.96 -2.34 2.20
C LEU A 254 17.65 -2.53 0.84
N VAL A 255 17.37 -1.65 -0.14
CA VAL A 255 18.12 -1.65 -1.42
C VAL A 255 19.58 -1.30 -1.18
N LYS A 256 19.86 -0.28 -0.36
CA LYS A 256 21.24 0.17 -0.04
C LYS A 256 22.04 -0.87 0.72
N SER A 257 21.41 -1.75 1.50
CA SER A 257 22.09 -2.85 2.20
C SER A 257 22.56 -3.96 1.25
N GLY A 258 22.09 -3.97 -0.01
CA GLY A 258 22.38 -5.03 -0.99
C GLY A 258 21.47 -6.26 -0.85
N ALA A 259 20.53 -6.28 0.09
CA ALA A 259 19.57 -7.39 0.22
C ALA A 259 18.63 -7.50 -1.00
N VAL A 260 18.31 -6.38 -1.66
CA VAL A 260 17.43 -6.31 -2.82
C VAL A 260 18.25 -6.29 -4.11
N THR A 261 18.05 -7.29 -4.94
CA THR A 261 18.66 -7.35 -6.29
C THR A 261 17.61 -7.38 -7.40
N ASN A 262 16.36 -7.66 -7.07
CA ASN A 262 15.25 -7.87 -8.02
C ASN A 262 15.53 -8.95 -9.09
N TYR A 263 16.56 -9.77 -8.90
CA TYR A 263 17.03 -10.72 -9.89
C TYR A 263 16.04 -11.86 -10.13
N ARG A 264 15.34 -12.31 -9.07
CA ARG A 264 14.38 -13.42 -9.12
C ARG A 264 12.97 -13.03 -9.56
N LYS A 265 12.72 -11.75 -9.79
CA LYS A 265 11.45 -11.28 -10.36
C LYS A 265 11.34 -11.72 -11.82
N GLU A 266 10.14 -12.04 -12.27
CA GLU A 266 9.83 -12.26 -13.69
C GLU A 266 9.38 -10.96 -14.37
N VAL A 267 8.66 -10.11 -13.64
CA VAL A 267 8.20 -8.83 -14.13
C VAL A 267 9.05 -7.71 -13.53
N PHE A 268 9.46 -6.75 -14.33
CA PHE A 268 10.39 -5.67 -13.92
C PHE A 268 11.68 -6.21 -13.29
N ARG A 269 12.25 -7.24 -13.90
CA ARG A 269 13.47 -7.88 -13.41
C ARG A 269 14.63 -6.88 -13.33
N GLY A 270 15.36 -6.93 -12.22
CA GLY A 270 16.47 -6.01 -11.95
C GLY A 270 16.05 -4.64 -11.41
N LYS A 271 14.75 -4.35 -11.33
CA LYS A 271 14.24 -3.07 -10.83
C LYS A 271 13.19 -3.25 -9.73
N SER A 272 13.23 -2.40 -8.74
CA SER A 272 12.12 -2.23 -7.81
C SER A 272 11.01 -1.44 -8.49
N VAL A 273 9.78 -1.92 -8.45
CA VAL A 273 8.62 -1.24 -9.07
C VAL A 273 7.68 -0.70 -8.01
N THR A 274 7.17 0.52 -8.26
CA THR A 274 6.25 1.22 -7.38
C THR A 274 5.36 2.17 -8.16
N SER A 275 4.25 2.62 -7.58
CA SER A 275 3.39 3.64 -8.17
C SER A 275 3.66 5.03 -7.61
N TYR A 276 4.06 5.10 -6.35
CA TYR A 276 4.42 6.35 -5.69
C TYR A 276 5.44 6.14 -4.57
N ALA A 277 6.06 7.23 -4.11
CA ALA A 277 6.99 7.19 -2.97
C ALA A 277 6.56 8.17 -1.88
N LEU A 278 6.69 7.74 -0.62
CA LEU A 278 6.44 8.56 0.57
C LEU A 278 7.66 8.50 1.48
N GLY A 279 8.23 9.65 1.81
CA GLY A 279 9.36 9.63 2.73
C GLY A 279 10.03 10.98 2.96
N THR A 280 11.24 10.90 3.44
CA THR A 280 12.06 12.04 3.85
C THR A 280 12.74 12.72 2.66
N PRO A 281 13.26 13.96 2.83
CA PRO A 281 14.11 14.59 1.80
C PRO A 281 15.30 13.71 1.38
N LYS A 282 15.81 12.86 2.28
CA LYS A 282 16.88 11.90 1.97
C LYS A 282 16.45 10.85 0.96
N LEU A 283 15.22 10.33 1.10
CA LEU A 283 14.64 9.42 0.10
C LEU A 283 14.50 10.13 -1.24
N MET A 284 13.96 11.36 -1.27
CA MET A 284 13.78 12.10 -2.51
C MET A 284 15.11 12.34 -3.25
N ALA A 285 16.14 12.77 -2.54
CA ALA A 285 17.47 12.94 -3.10
C ALA A 285 18.08 11.61 -3.62
N TRP A 286 17.77 10.48 -2.98
CA TRP A 286 18.25 9.17 -3.43
C TRP A 286 17.48 8.64 -4.65
N LEU A 287 16.22 9.01 -4.81
CA LEU A 287 15.39 8.63 -5.97
C LEU A 287 15.75 9.41 -7.21
N ASP A 288 16.38 10.59 -7.07
CA ASP A 288 16.73 11.42 -8.24
C ASP A 288 17.67 10.67 -9.18
N ARG A 289 17.22 10.51 -10.42
CA ARG A 289 17.93 9.78 -11.51
C ARG A 289 18.41 8.39 -11.12
N ASN A 290 17.70 7.71 -10.20
CA ASN A 290 18.04 6.36 -9.76
C ASN A 290 17.42 5.30 -10.68
N PRO A 291 18.21 4.60 -11.52
CA PRO A 291 17.68 3.64 -12.49
C PRO A 291 17.22 2.31 -11.85
N LEU A 292 17.48 2.08 -10.56
CA LEU A 292 17.07 0.87 -9.86
C LEU A 292 15.58 0.87 -9.49
N ILE A 293 14.95 2.05 -9.51
CA ILE A 293 13.55 2.22 -9.12
C ILE A 293 12.75 2.64 -10.33
N GLU A 294 11.69 1.91 -10.61
CA GLU A 294 10.78 2.17 -11.71
C GLU A 294 9.39 2.50 -11.20
N PHE A 295 8.89 3.65 -11.58
CA PHE A 295 7.56 4.13 -11.24
C PHE A 295 6.59 3.79 -12.37
N GLN A 296 5.49 3.14 -12.04
CA GLN A 296 4.49 2.69 -13.00
C GLN A 296 3.08 3.09 -12.56
N GLY A 297 2.17 3.20 -13.52
CA GLY A 297 0.75 3.43 -13.25
C GLY A 297 0.14 2.33 -12.38
N VAL A 298 -0.95 2.65 -11.70
CA VAL A 298 -1.61 1.70 -10.78
C VAL A 298 -2.12 0.45 -11.49
N GLU A 299 -2.45 0.53 -12.80
CA GLU A 299 -2.88 -0.61 -13.61
C GLU A 299 -1.75 -1.63 -13.87
N GLN A 300 -0.49 -1.22 -13.67
CA GLN A 300 0.66 -2.12 -13.77
C GLN A 300 1.06 -2.65 -12.39
N VAL A 301 1.16 -1.74 -11.39
CA VAL A 301 1.65 -2.09 -10.05
C VAL A 301 0.64 -2.95 -9.29
N PHE A 302 -0.65 -2.70 -9.50
CA PHE A 302 -1.73 -3.42 -8.81
C PHE A 302 -2.43 -4.48 -9.68
N ASP A 303 -1.97 -4.72 -10.92
CA ASP A 303 -2.52 -5.82 -11.72
C ASP A 303 -2.22 -7.16 -11.04
N PRO A 304 -3.24 -7.91 -10.63
CA PRO A 304 -3.05 -9.22 -10.02
C PRO A 304 -2.24 -10.18 -10.90
N THR A 305 -2.34 -10.07 -12.23
CA THR A 305 -1.57 -10.89 -13.17
C THR A 305 -0.08 -10.54 -13.12
N GLN A 306 0.26 -9.26 -13.08
CA GLN A 306 1.66 -8.83 -12.97
C GLN A 306 2.26 -9.23 -11.62
N ILE A 307 1.50 -9.06 -10.55
CA ILE A 307 1.90 -9.49 -9.20
C ILE A 307 2.13 -11.00 -9.19
N GLY A 308 1.17 -11.77 -9.69
CA GLY A 308 1.17 -13.24 -9.68
C GLY A 308 2.31 -13.87 -10.50
N ARG A 309 2.85 -13.17 -11.49
CA ARG A 309 4.01 -13.62 -12.26
C ARG A 309 5.31 -13.55 -11.45
N ASN A 310 5.41 -12.76 -10.40
CA ASN A 310 6.58 -12.76 -9.53
C ASN A 310 6.48 -13.93 -8.54
N PRO A 311 7.36 -14.92 -8.60
CA PRO A 311 7.33 -16.06 -7.67
C PRO A 311 7.61 -15.60 -6.24
N ASN A 312 7.08 -16.34 -5.26
CA ASN A 312 7.23 -16.07 -3.84
C ASN A 312 6.86 -14.63 -3.46
N PHE A 313 5.74 -14.14 -3.99
CA PHE A 313 5.27 -12.79 -3.67
C PHE A 313 4.73 -12.75 -2.24
N VAL A 314 5.28 -11.86 -1.43
CA VAL A 314 4.89 -11.67 -0.02
C VAL A 314 4.28 -10.28 0.17
N ALA A 315 2.97 -10.26 0.42
CA ALA A 315 2.26 -9.04 0.77
C ALA A 315 2.19 -8.90 2.30
N VAL A 316 2.86 -7.88 2.85
CA VAL A 316 2.89 -7.62 4.28
C VAL A 316 1.92 -6.49 4.64
N PHE A 317 1.02 -6.78 5.57
CA PHE A 317 0.01 -5.84 6.05
C PHE A 317 0.05 -5.67 7.56
N ARG A 318 -0.30 -4.48 8.01
CA ARG A 318 -0.59 -4.25 9.42
C ARG A 318 -2.07 -4.47 9.70
N ALA A 319 -2.37 -5.40 10.58
CA ALA A 319 -3.72 -5.62 11.09
C ALA A 319 -4.00 -4.76 12.33
N ARG A 320 -5.27 -4.42 12.54
CA ARG A 320 -5.76 -3.81 13.77
C ARG A 320 -6.24 -4.87 14.75
N LYS A 321 -7.01 -5.84 14.23
CA LYS A 321 -7.54 -6.98 15.00
C LYS A 321 -7.67 -8.20 14.10
N VAL A 322 -7.62 -9.37 14.72
CA VAL A 322 -7.88 -10.67 14.08
C VAL A 322 -8.81 -11.48 14.97
N ASP A 323 -9.75 -12.20 14.38
CA ASP A 323 -10.58 -13.14 15.15
C ASP A 323 -10.14 -14.59 14.95
N LEU A 324 -10.63 -15.47 15.83
CA LEU A 324 -10.27 -16.90 15.81
C LEU A 324 -10.72 -17.64 14.55
N LEU A 325 -11.58 -17.03 13.75
CA LEU A 325 -11.96 -17.57 12.43
C LEU A 325 -11.01 -17.14 11.31
N GLY A 326 -10.00 -16.31 11.62
CA GLY A 326 -9.03 -15.78 10.67
C GLY A 326 -9.52 -14.56 9.89
N ARG A 327 -10.58 -13.86 10.32
CA ARG A 327 -10.97 -12.58 9.73
C ARG A 327 -10.11 -11.48 10.28
N VAL A 328 -9.71 -10.53 9.42
CA VAL A 328 -8.83 -9.42 9.77
C VAL A 328 -9.56 -8.09 9.65
N ALA A 329 -9.38 -7.22 10.62
CA ALA A 329 -9.72 -5.81 10.52
C ALA A 329 -8.45 -4.99 10.25
N PHE A 330 -8.48 -4.16 9.21
CA PHE A 330 -7.34 -3.30 8.88
C PHE A 330 -7.17 -2.12 9.83
N SER A 331 -5.94 -1.64 9.91
CA SER A 331 -5.56 -0.45 10.69
C SER A 331 -5.92 0.87 10.00
N VAL A 332 -6.78 0.84 8.98
CA VAL A 332 -7.11 2.01 8.16
C VAL A 332 -8.38 2.67 8.69
N GLY A 333 -8.32 3.98 8.88
CA GLY A 333 -9.47 4.84 9.13
C GLY A 333 -9.97 4.86 10.58
N LYS A 334 -10.43 6.02 10.98
CA LYS A 334 -11.27 6.22 12.17
C LYS A 334 -12.73 6.35 11.71
N GLY A 335 -13.69 5.85 12.50
CA GLY A 335 -15.11 6.08 12.30
C GLY A 335 -15.83 4.99 11.52
N ASN A 336 -16.97 5.36 10.96
CA ASN A 336 -18.05 4.47 10.56
C ASN A 336 -18.05 4.09 9.07
N ILE A 337 -17.22 4.73 8.27
CA ILE A 337 -17.17 4.49 6.83
C ILE A 337 -16.04 3.51 6.54
N SER A 338 -16.38 2.41 5.88
CA SER A 338 -15.40 1.46 5.40
C SER A 338 -14.49 2.11 4.36
N ALA A 339 -13.19 1.92 4.52
CA ALA A 339 -12.20 2.45 3.58
C ALA A 339 -12.28 1.82 2.17
N GLY A 340 -13.20 0.90 1.94
CA GLY A 340 -13.24 0.10 0.71
C GLY A 340 -12.09 -0.92 0.63
N PRO A 341 -12.04 -1.75 -0.41
CA PRO A 341 -11.01 -2.78 -0.57
C PRO A 341 -9.61 -2.19 -0.81
N GLY A 342 -9.51 -0.98 -1.33
CA GLY A 342 -8.27 -0.31 -1.66
C GLY A 342 -7.32 -1.22 -2.44
N GLN A 343 -6.04 -1.18 -2.07
CA GLN A 343 -5.01 -2.05 -2.65
C GLN A 343 -5.11 -3.52 -2.19
N GLY A 344 -5.81 -3.80 -1.08
CA GLY A 344 -5.85 -5.13 -0.48
C GLY A 344 -6.37 -6.19 -1.45
N ALA A 345 -7.50 -5.93 -2.11
CA ALA A 345 -8.14 -6.90 -2.99
C ALA A 345 -7.25 -7.29 -4.19
N ASP A 346 -6.53 -6.34 -4.79
CA ASP A 346 -5.61 -6.60 -5.90
C ASP A 346 -4.39 -7.39 -5.43
N LEU A 347 -3.78 -7.00 -4.31
CA LEU A 347 -2.63 -7.69 -3.71
C LEU A 347 -2.98 -9.13 -3.28
N PHE A 348 -4.17 -9.35 -2.70
CA PHE A 348 -4.59 -10.71 -2.33
C PHE A 348 -4.74 -11.60 -3.56
N THR A 349 -5.46 -11.13 -4.57
CA THR A 349 -5.64 -11.89 -5.82
C THR A 349 -4.28 -12.19 -6.47
N GLY A 350 -3.39 -11.20 -6.56
CA GLY A 350 -2.06 -11.38 -7.13
C GLY A 350 -1.18 -12.33 -6.31
N THR A 351 -1.26 -12.26 -4.98
CA THR A 351 -0.53 -13.17 -4.07
C THR A 351 -0.99 -14.62 -4.24
N GLU A 352 -2.30 -14.85 -4.39
CA GLU A 352 -2.85 -16.19 -4.65
C GLU A 352 -2.41 -16.77 -5.99
N MET A 353 -2.25 -15.92 -7.01
CA MET A 353 -1.76 -16.31 -8.33
C MET A 353 -0.25 -16.57 -8.36
N SER A 354 0.49 -16.04 -7.39
CA SER A 354 1.95 -16.20 -7.30
C SER A 354 2.32 -17.59 -6.80
N SER A 355 3.19 -18.28 -7.53
CA SER A 355 3.75 -19.55 -7.06
C SER A 355 4.57 -19.32 -5.78
N GLY A 356 4.16 -19.94 -4.65
CA GLY A 356 4.76 -19.69 -3.34
C GLY A 356 4.34 -18.38 -2.70
N GLY A 357 3.35 -17.68 -3.27
CA GLY A 357 2.83 -16.44 -2.74
C GLY A 357 2.15 -16.60 -1.38
N ARG A 358 2.28 -15.59 -0.51
CA ARG A 358 1.68 -15.59 0.82
C ARG A 358 1.39 -14.19 1.35
N THR A 359 0.29 -14.06 2.06
CA THR A 359 -0.08 -12.85 2.79
C THR A 359 0.38 -12.95 4.24
N VAL A 360 0.95 -11.88 4.77
CA VAL A 360 1.44 -11.80 6.15
C VAL A 360 0.82 -10.61 6.86
N PHE A 361 0.14 -10.88 7.97
CA PHE A 361 -0.50 -9.85 8.79
C PHE A 361 0.21 -9.73 10.14
N GLY A 362 0.84 -8.57 10.37
CA GLY A 362 1.48 -8.26 11.64
C GLY A 362 0.62 -7.36 12.52
N LEU A 363 0.52 -7.68 13.81
CA LEU A 363 -0.14 -6.82 14.80
C LEU A 363 0.42 -7.08 16.22
N PRO A 364 0.44 -6.05 17.10
CA PRO A 364 0.61 -6.28 18.52
C PRO A 364 -0.52 -7.14 19.07
N SER A 365 -0.24 -8.05 19.99
CA SER A 365 -1.28 -8.87 20.64
C SER A 365 -2.33 -8.07 21.41
N ARG A 366 -1.92 -6.91 21.95
CA ARG A 366 -2.77 -5.92 22.63
C ARG A 366 -2.58 -4.53 22.03
N ASN A 367 -3.61 -3.70 22.11
CA ASN A 367 -3.53 -2.30 21.73
C ASN A 367 -2.83 -1.45 22.83
N PRO A 368 -2.52 -0.16 22.60
CA PRO A 368 -1.88 0.68 23.61
C PRO A 368 -2.67 0.87 24.90
N GLN A 369 -3.99 0.63 24.90
CA GLN A 369 -4.86 0.66 26.08
C GLN A 369 -4.95 -0.71 26.78
N GLY A 370 -4.16 -1.71 26.37
CA GLY A 370 -4.11 -3.04 26.94
C GLY A 370 -5.24 -3.99 26.49
N ALA A 371 -6.14 -3.57 25.61
CA ALA A 371 -7.21 -4.44 25.12
C ALA A 371 -6.71 -5.43 24.04
N PRO A 372 -7.22 -6.69 24.03
CA PRO A 372 -6.80 -7.72 23.09
C PRO A 372 -7.04 -7.32 21.62
N ASN A 373 -6.09 -7.62 20.75
CA ASN A 373 -6.21 -7.51 19.30
C ASN A 373 -6.54 -8.86 18.65
N ILE A 374 -6.31 -9.98 19.33
CA ILE A 374 -6.85 -11.28 18.96
C ILE A 374 -8.15 -11.48 19.75
N VAL A 375 -9.25 -11.69 19.05
CA VAL A 375 -10.60 -11.77 19.65
C VAL A 375 -11.36 -13.00 19.12
N VAL A 376 -12.36 -13.46 19.84
CA VAL A 376 -13.13 -14.66 19.43
C VAL A 376 -13.86 -14.40 18.11
N MET A 377 -14.50 -13.25 17.97
CA MET A 377 -15.21 -12.86 16.75
C MET A 377 -15.11 -11.36 16.57
N LEU A 378 -14.80 -10.92 15.37
CA LEU A 378 -14.92 -9.53 14.97
C LEU A 378 -16.41 -9.20 14.84
N ARG A 379 -16.91 -8.33 15.72
CA ARG A 379 -18.27 -7.77 15.67
C ARG A 379 -18.13 -6.27 15.50
N ASP A 380 -19.02 -5.69 14.71
CA ASP A 380 -19.20 -4.24 14.59
C ASP A 380 -17.92 -3.43 14.25
N LEU A 381 -16.87 -4.09 13.80
CA LEU A 381 -15.70 -3.43 13.25
C LEU A 381 -15.91 -3.22 11.75
N ARG A 382 -15.90 -1.97 11.35
CA ARG A 382 -15.89 -1.58 9.94
C ARG A 382 -14.47 -1.81 9.40
N ASN A 383 -14.26 -1.89 8.11
CA ASN A 383 -12.98 -2.25 7.49
C ASN A 383 -12.52 -3.69 7.78
N GLN A 384 -13.48 -4.62 7.92
CA GLN A 384 -13.20 -6.04 7.98
C GLN A 384 -12.94 -6.59 6.59
N PHE A 385 -11.94 -7.45 6.51
CA PHE A 385 -11.69 -8.25 5.33
C PHE A 385 -12.31 -9.64 5.53
N HIS A 386 -13.27 -9.99 4.69
CA HIS A 386 -14.06 -11.22 4.87
C HIS A 386 -13.46 -12.45 4.17
N MET A 387 -12.50 -12.28 3.26
CA MET A 387 -11.85 -13.37 2.53
C MET A 387 -10.83 -14.08 3.44
N ARG A 388 -11.33 -14.96 4.31
CA ARG A 388 -10.50 -15.72 5.27
C ARG A 388 -9.49 -16.63 4.60
N GLU A 389 -9.82 -17.12 3.42
CA GLU A 389 -9.00 -17.96 2.56
C GLU A 389 -7.71 -17.29 2.11
N SER A 390 -7.74 -15.96 1.98
CA SER A 390 -6.59 -15.15 1.58
C SER A 390 -5.69 -14.71 2.75
N ILE A 391 -5.98 -15.15 3.98
CA ILE A 391 -5.16 -14.86 5.17
C ILE A 391 -4.29 -16.07 5.46
N ASP A 392 -3.00 -16.00 5.05
CA ASP A 392 -2.08 -17.12 5.15
C ASP A 392 -1.34 -17.15 6.48
N VAL A 393 -0.80 -16.00 6.93
CA VAL A 393 0.04 -15.92 8.12
C VAL A 393 -0.36 -14.71 8.98
N VAL A 394 -0.50 -14.93 10.28
CA VAL A 394 -0.70 -13.87 11.28
C VAL A 394 0.45 -13.89 12.27
N VAL A 395 1.01 -12.73 12.59
CA VAL A 395 2.21 -12.61 13.43
C VAL A 395 1.98 -11.58 14.53
N THR A 396 2.33 -11.96 15.75
CA THR A 396 2.41 -11.05 16.90
C THR A 396 3.82 -11.05 17.49
N GLU A 397 4.06 -10.31 18.56
CA GLU A 397 5.30 -10.38 19.35
C GLU A 397 5.50 -11.73 20.04
N TYR A 398 4.45 -12.56 20.15
CA TYR A 398 4.50 -13.89 20.79
C TYR A 398 4.69 -15.04 19.81
N GLY A 399 4.65 -14.80 18.49
CA GLY A 399 4.93 -15.85 17.52
C GLY A 399 4.20 -15.69 16.20
N ILE A 400 4.16 -16.80 15.43
CA ILE A 400 3.68 -16.90 14.07
C ILE A 400 2.57 -17.94 13.99
N ALA A 401 1.41 -17.55 13.50
CA ALA A 401 0.28 -18.45 13.23
C ALA A 401 0.12 -18.64 11.71
N ASN A 402 0.43 -19.84 11.21
CA ASN A 402 0.13 -20.23 9.84
C ASN A 402 -1.34 -20.66 9.76
N LEU A 403 -2.12 -20.03 8.88
CA LEU A 403 -3.55 -20.29 8.73
C LEU A 403 -3.90 -20.96 7.39
N LYS A 404 -2.99 -20.93 6.42
CA LYS A 404 -3.21 -21.49 5.09
C LYS A 404 -3.53 -22.98 5.16
N TRP A 405 -4.62 -23.38 4.51
CA TRP A 405 -5.09 -24.78 4.45
C TRP A 405 -5.37 -25.44 5.81
N ARG A 406 -5.60 -24.64 6.87
CA ARG A 406 -6.00 -25.15 8.19
C ARG A 406 -7.49 -25.07 8.39
N THR A 407 -8.02 -26.05 9.15
CA THR A 407 -9.40 -26.03 9.61
C THR A 407 -9.67 -24.84 10.54
N ILE A 408 -10.92 -24.47 10.72
CA ILE A 408 -11.31 -23.38 11.63
C ILE A 408 -10.76 -23.60 13.05
N ARG A 409 -10.75 -24.85 13.54
CA ARG A 409 -10.23 -25.19 14.88
C ARG A 409 -8.73 -25.03 14.97
N GLU A 410 -8.01 -25.49 13.97
CA GLU A 410 -6.55 -25.32 13.90
C GLU A 410 -6.15 -23.85 13.75
N ARG A 411 -6.92 -23.06 12.98
CA ARG A 411 -6.74 -21.60 12.91
C ARG A 411 -6.95 -20.96 14.28
N ALA A 412 -8.03 -21.33 14.98
CA ALA A 412 -8.32 -20.80 16.31
C ALA A 412 -7.21 -21.14 17.30
N GLN A 413 -6.74 -22.39 17.30
CA GLN A 413 -5.62 -22.83 18.13
C GLN A 413 -4.35 -22.00 17.86
N ALA A 414 -3.95 -21.88 16.60
CA ALA A 414 -2.75 -21.14 16.21
C ALA A 414 -2.83 -19.66 16.59
N LEU A 415 -4.01 -19.05 16.47
CA LEU A 415 -4.23 -17.64 16.84
C LEU A 415 -4.23 -17.44 18.37
N ILE A 416 -4.74 -18.39 19.14
CA ILE A 416 -4.68 -18.34 20.60
C ILE A 416 -3.23 -18.44 21.08
N ASP A 417 -2.41 -19.29 20.45
CA ASP A 417 -1.00 -19.46 20.82
C ASP A 417 -0.18 -18.16 20.68
N ILE A 418 -0.49 -17.34 19.70
CA ILE A 418 0.17 -16.05 19.49
C ILE A 418 -0.51 -14.87 20.18
N ALA A 419 -1.61 -15.10 20.91
CA ALA A 419 -2.26 -14.09 21.74
C ALA A 419 -1.40 -13.75 22.97
N HIS A 420 -1.67 -12.61 23.57
CA HIS A 420 -1.04 -12.26 24.86
C HIS A 420 -1.32 -13.38 25.89
N PRO A 421 -0.34 -13.86 26.67
CA PRO A 421 -0.51 -14.98 27.60
C PRO A 421 -1.74 -14.84 28.50
N ASP A 422 -1.97 -13.66 29.11
CA ASP A 422 -3.12 -13.43 30.00
C ASP A 422 -4.49 -13.52 29.31
N ASP A 423 -4.52 -13.46 27.97
CA ASP A 423 -5.79 -13.51 27.22
C ASP A 423 -6.14 -14.92 26.73
N ARG A 424 -5.16 -15.85 26.72
CA ARG A 424 -5.30 -17.19 26.10
C ARG A 424 -6.40 -18.02 26.75
N GLU A 425 -6.41 -18.12 28.07
CA GLU A 425 -7.42 -18.89 28.80
C GLU A 425 -8.84 -18.40 28.51
N LYS A 426 -9.05 -17.10 28.59
CA LYS A 426 -10.34 -16.47 28.27
C LYS A 426 -10.76 -16.71 26.82
N LEU A 427 -9.82 -16.66 25.87
CA LEU A 427 -10.09 -16.95 24.46
C LEU A 427 -10.52 -18.40 24.27
N VAL A 428 -9.85 -19.37 24.94
CA VAL A 428 -10.22 -20.80 24.90
C VAL A 428 -11.63 -20.99 25.44
N GLU A 429 -11.94 -20.46 26.63
CA GLU A 429 -13.25 -20.58 27.25
C GLU A 429 -14.36 -20.02 26.32
N GLN A 430 -14.16 -18.83 25.80
CA GLN A 430 -15.12 -18.19 24.90
C GLN A 430 -15.25 -18.92 23.55
N ALA A 431 -14.15 -19.48 23.03
CA ALA A 431 -14.15 -20.25 21.78
C ALA A 431 -14.93 -21.56 21.94
N LYS A 432 -14.81 -22.25 23.09
CA LYS A 432 -15.61 -23.43 23.45
C LYS A 432 -17.09 -23.06 23.55
N LYS A 433 -17.47 -22.00 24.25
CA LYS A 433 -18.85 -21.49 24.36
C LYS A 433 -19.47 -21.15 22.99
N LYS A 434 -18.65 -20.82 21.98
CA LYS A 434 -19.09 -20.52 20.61
C LYS A 434 -18.95 -21.70 19.64
N SER A 435 -18.60 -22.88 20.13
CA SER A 435 -18.37 -24.08 19.33
C SER A 435 -17.31 -23.93 18.24
N ILE A 436 -16.40 -22.97 18.43
CA ILE A 436 -15.20 -22.79 17.56
C ILE A 436 -14.16 -23.85 17.92
N LEU A 437 -14.00 -24.17 19.20
CA LEU A 437 -13.22 -25.30 19.73
C LEU A 437 -14.14 -26.37 20.27
N PHE A 438 -13.68 -27.61 20.34
CA PHE A 438 -14.42 -28.68 21.03
C PHE A 438 -14.47 -28.41 22.55
N SER A 439 -15.55 -28.84 23.20
CA SER A 439 -15.74 -28.63 24.65
C SER A 439 -14.69 -29.32 25.52
N ASP A 440 -14.22 -30.48 25.08
CA ASP A 440 -13.21 -31.33 25.71
C ASP A 440 -11.77 -31.07 25.20
N GLN A 441 -11.60 -30.18 24.22
CA GLN A 441 -10.28 -29.88 23.68
C GLN A 441 -9.35 -29.30 24.75
N ILE A 442 -8.20 -29.97 24.96
CA ILE A 442 -7.16 -29.50 25.86
C ILE A 442 -6.31 -28.49 25.11
N PHE A 443 -6.14 -27.34 25.69
CA PHE A 443 -5.22 -26.30 25.16
C PHE A 443 -3.85 -26.49 25.81
N LEU A 444 -2.87 -26.89 25.02
CA LEU A 444 -1.46 -26.95 25.42
C LEU A 444 -0.77 -25.71 24.85
N SER A 445 -0.27 -24.84 25.71
CA SER A 445 0.25 -23.52 25.35
C SER A 445 1.49 -23.50 24.41
N GLU A 446 2.04 -24.66 24.11
CA GLU A 446 3.18 -24.82 23.19
C GLU A 446 2.81 -25.61 21.92
N SER A 447 1.56 -25.99 21.74
CA SER A 447 1.10 -26.99 20.77
C SER A 447 0.38 -26.42 19.54
N ALA A 448 0.71 -25.19 19.09
CA ALA A 448 0.31 -24.73 17.76
C ALA A 448 0.82 -25.65 16.63
N ARG A 449 1.65 -26.61 16.99
CA ARG A 449 2.14 -27.71 16.18
C ARG A 449 1.67 -29.01 16.80
N LEU A 450 0.44 -29.42 16.48
CA LEU A 450 -0.04 -30.77 16.83
C LEU A 450 0.95 -31.87 16.42
N TYR A 451 1.76 -31.59 15.39
CA TYR A 451 2.88 -32.42 14.94
C TYR A 451 3.97 -31.49 14.38
N PRO A 452 5.04 -31.19 15.12
CA PRO A 452 6.14 -30.40 14.61
C PRO A 452 6.84 -31.13 13.48
N MET A 453 6.39 -30.89 12.25
CA MET A 453 6.98 -31.47 11.03
C MET A 453 8.45 -31.07 10.87
N GLU A 454 8.85 -29.97 11.49
CA GLU A 454 10.23 -29.45 11.47
C GLU A 454 11.19 -30.29 12.29
N ILE A 455 10.70 -31.13 13.21
CA ILE A 455 11.53 -32.10 13.96
C ILE A 455 11.68 -33.42 13.17
N ALA A 456 10.89 -33.59 12.08
CA ALA A 456 11.03 -34.78 11.26
C ALA A 456 12.38 -34.74 10.53
N THR A 457 13.28 -35.63 10.87
CA THR A 457 14.58 -35.82 10.21
C THR A 457 14.68 -37.21 9.66
N GLU A 458 15.28 -37.35 8.48
CA GLU A 458 15.63 -38.65 7.90
C GLU A 458 17.14 -38.86 8.07
N ARG A 459 17.53 -40.05 8.58
CA ARG A 459 18.93 -40.46 8.67
C ARG A 459 19.11 -41.83 7.98
N ILE A 460 20.16 -41.92 7.26
CA ILE A 460 20.60 -43.20 6.64
C ILE A 460 21.70 -43.76 7.55
N PHE A 461 21.47 -44.94 8.07
CA PHE A 461 22.44 -45.69 8.87
C PHE A 461 23.38 -46.51 7.98
N ARG A 462 24.46 -47.05 8.58
CA ARG A 462 25.56 -47.73 7.85
C ARG A 462 25.10 -48.87 6.96
N ASP A 463 23.99 -49.51 7.25
CA ASP A 463 23.41 -50.62 6.49
C ASP A 463 22.43 -50.17 5.37
N GLY A 464 22.41 -48.89 5.04
CA GLY A 464 21.49 -48.32 4.06
C GLY A 464 20.05 -48.14 4.59
N LEU A 465 19.81 -48.45 5.88
CA LEU A 465 18.51 -48.29 6.52
C LEU A 465 18.14 -46.80 6.64
N LYS A 466 17.05 -46.41 5.99
CA LYS A 466 16.49 -45.08 6.12
C LYS A 466 15.54 -45.05 7.32
N VAL A 467 15.85 -44.24 8.33
CA VAL A 467 15.02 -44.04 9.52
C VAL A 467 14.53 -42.61 9.54
N ARG A 468 13.22 -42.47 9.62
CA ARG A 468 12.56 -41.18 9.79
C ARG A 468 12.17 -40.97 11.26
N PHE A 469 12.79 -39.98 11.89
CA PHE A 469 12.43 -39.53 13.25
C PHE A 469 11.37 -38.46 13.12
N ARG A 470 10.26 -38.59 13.83
CA ARG A 470 9.16 -37.61 13.86
C ARG A 470 8.44 -37.63 15.20
N ALA A 471 7.67 -36.60 15.47
CA ALA A 471 6.76 -36.60 16.63
C ALA A 471 5.73 -37.75 16.53
N ILE A 472 5.37 -38.33 17.68
CA ILE A 472 4.34 -39.35 17.80
C ILE A 472 3.00 -38.79 17.33
N LYS A 473 2.23 -39.57 16.57
CA LYS A 473 0.88 -39.27 16.15
C LYS A 473 -0.12 -40.20 16.86
N PRO A 474 -1.37 -39.78 17.03
CA PRO A 474 -2.40 -40.67 17.56
C PRO A 474 -2.56 -41.99 16.79
N SER A 475 -2.30 -41.95 15.48
CA SER A 475 -2.28 -43.15 14.62
C SER A 475 -1.15 -44.11 14.93
N ASP A 476 -0.23 -43.77 15.80
CA ASP A 476 0.88 -44.63 16.19
C ASP A 476 0.52 -45.49 17.42
N GLU A 477 -0.65 -45.27 18.03
CA GLU A 477 -1.12 -45.97 19.25
C GLU A 477 -1.18 -47.48 19.05
N GLU A 478 -1.58 -47.95 17.84
CA GLU A 478 -1.60 -49.37 17.52
C GLU A 478 -0.20 -49.97 17.33
N ALA A 479 0.82 -49.16 17.16
CA ALA A 479 2.22 -49.62 16.93
C ALA A 479 3.08 -49.54 18.20
N MET A 480 2.54 -49.03 19.31
CA MET A 480 3.19 -48.90 20.61
C MET A 480 2.73 -50.02 21.55
#